data_1325829436948183340969582260c239
#
_entry.id   1325829436948183340969582260c239
#
_cell.length_a   1.000
_cell.length_b   1.000
_cell.length_c   1.000
_cell.angle_alpha   90.00
_cell.angle_beta   90.00
_cell.angle_gamma   90.00
#
_symmetry.space_group_name_H-M   'P 1'
#
loop_
_entity.id
_entity.type
_entity.pdbx_description
1 polymer ?
#
loop_
_entity_poly.entity_id
_entity_poly.type
_entity_poly.pdbx_seq_one_letter_code
_entity_poly.pdbx_strand_id
1 'polypeptide(L)'
;KATSIAMAEVTSAVIATSLVLISVVVPVSFFPGTTGILYKQLSLTIAFSIAISAFNALTLSPALAAILLRAETKHTGIMALLLNPVERFIQWMIRAYARAVTFVVRIRYVVLLFFFGALGATAFMYTPVPTAFIPQEDQSYFLILVQTPPGASLSYTSEFADRVADVVRKNDGVFGTFSVMGFSLSGGSSPNAGLIFAPLKPINERTKMGPQYTAHAIVGDVGPKLFGVPGGIAFAAEPPAISGIGTVGGFQFMLLDAGRNTFGDIDRVAHTLVAKSR
;
A
#
# COMPACT_ATOMS: atom_id res chain seq x y z
N LYS A 1 -41.02 22.63 -9.47
CA LYS A 1 -40.84 22.77 -10.92
C LYS A 1 -39.35 22.96 -11.32
N ALA A 2 -38.64 23.92 -10.75
CA ALA A 2 -37.20 24.16 -11.09
C ALA A 2 -36.34 22.92 -10.84
N THR A 3 -36.48 22.27 -9.69
CA THR A 3 -35.75 21.04 -9.33
C THR A 3 -36.06 19.88 -10.32
N SER A 4 -37.32 19.74 -10.75
CA SER A 4 -37.72 18.72 -11.71
C SER A 4 -37.11 18.96 -13.10
N ILE A 5 -36.98 20.21 -13.53
CA ILE A 5 -36.34 20.55 -14.80
C ILE A 5 -34.84 20.29 -14.73
N ALA A 6 -34.17 20.74 -13.66
CA ALA A 6 -32.73 20.49 -13.43
C ALA A 6 -32.44 18.99 -13.40
N MET A 7 -33.28 18.21 -12.73
CA MET A 7 -33.09 16.74 -12.66
C MET A 7 -33.29 16.05 -14.01
N ALA A 8 -34.16 16.53 -14.87
CA ALA A 8 -34.34 15.98 -16.21
C ALA A 8 -33.05 16.10 -17.05
N GLU A 9 -32.29 17.16 -16.87
CA GLU A 9 -31.00 17.37 -17.57
C GLU A 9 -29.84 16.56 -16.96
N VAL A 10 -29.80 16.45 -15.62
CA VAL A 10 -28.62 15.90 -14.91
C VAL A 10 -28.71 14.41 -14.66
N THR A 11 -29.92 13.84 -14.54
CA THR A 11 -30.14 12.41 -14.17
C THR A 11 -29.40 11.45 -15.11
N SER A 12 -29.56 11.64 -16.42
CA SER A 12 -28.95 10.78 -17.44
C SER A 12 -27.41 10.83 -17.37
N ALA A 13 -26.85 12.01 -17.15
CA ALA A 13 -25.40 12.20 -17.03
C ALA A 13 -24.86 11.53 -15.74
N VAL A 14 -25.54 11.66 -14.60
CA VAL A 14 -25.14 11.03 -13.33
C VAL A 14 -25.19 9.51 -13.44
N ILE A 15 -26.27 8.95 -14.03
CA ILE A 15 -26.38 7.50 -14.24
C ILE A 15 -25.29 7.00 -15.17
N ALA A 16 -25.08 7.66 -16.31
CA ALA A 16 -24.07 7.26 -17.29
C ALA A 16 -22.66 7.28 -16.70
N THR A 17 -22.26 8.36 -16.02
CA THR A 17 -20.93 8.47 -15.41
C THR A 17 -20.74 7.46 -14.30
N SER A 18 -21.74 7.21 -13.46
CA SER A 18 -21.68 6.22 -12.40
C SER A 18 -21.54 4.80 -12.96
N LEU A 19 -22.31 4.45 -13.99
CA LEU A 19 -22.21 3.16 -14.67
C LEU A 19 -20.85 2.95 -15.33
N VAL A 20 -20.30 3.96 -15.99
CA VAL A 20 -18.96 3.89 -16.59
C VAL A 20 -17.91 3.63 -15.52
N LEU A 21 -17.93 4.37 -14.40
CA LEU A 21 -16.98 4.18 -13.32
C LEU A 21 -17.10 2.77 -12.70
N ILE A 22 -18.31 2.31 -12.42
CA ILE A 22 -18.56 0.97 -11.87
C ILE A 22 -18.11 -0.12 -12.86
N SER A 23 -18.38 0.04 -14.16
CA SER A 23 -17.98 -0.92 -15.19
C SER A 23 -16.47 -1.06 -15.35
N VAL A 24 -15.69 -0.04 -15.00
CA VAL A 24 -14.23 -0.10 -14.98
C VAL A 24 -13.72 -0.74 -13.69
N VAL A 25 -14.29 -0.35 -12.55
CA VAL A 25 -13.76 -0.73 -11.22
C VAL A 25 -14.15 -2.17 -10.83
N VAL A 26 -15.39 -2.60 -11.12
CA VAL A 26 -15.86 -3.94 -10.74
C VAL A 26 -15.06 -5.09 -11.35
N PRO A 27 -14.71 -5.09 -12.65
CA PRO A 27 -13.87 -6.15 -13.23
C PRO A 27 -12.52 -6.32 -12.55
N VAL A 28 -11.93 -5.24 -12.03
CA VAL A 28 -10.63 -5.29 -11.31
C VAL A 28 -10.72 -6.15 -10.05
N SER A 29 -11.88 -6.26 -9.42
CA SER A 29 -12.08 -7.10 -8.24
C SER A 29 -12.00 -8.61 -8.53
N PHE A 30 -12.09 -9.00 -9.80
CA PHE A 30 -12.03 -10.40 -10.25
C PHE A 30 -10.64 -10.81 -10.77
N PHE A 31 -9.64 -9.95 -10.71
CA PHE A 31 -8.29 -10.32 -11.12
C PHE A 31 -7.73 -11.46 -10.26
N PRO A 32 -7.09 -12.45 -10.88
CA PRO A 32 -6.47 -13.56 -10.14
C PRO A 32 -5.18 -13.13 -9.46
N GLY A 33 -4.76 -13.94 -8.48
CA GLY A 33 -3.47 -13.79 -7.81
C GLY A 33 -3.41 -12.63 -6.83
N THR A 34 -2.18 -12.25 -6.48
CA THR A 34 -1.87 -11.22 -5.48
C THR A 34 -2.48 -9.86 -5.81
N THR A 35 -2.45 -9.49 -7.10
CA THR A 35 -3.05 -8.24 -7.60
C THR A 35 -4.55 -8.19 -7.32
N GLY A 36 -5.26 -9.32 -7.53
CA GLY A 36 -6.70 -9.41 -7.24
C GLY A 36 -6.99 -9.28 -5.74
N ILE A 37 -6.18 -9.88 -4.87
CA ILE A 37 -6.35 -9.75 -3.41
C ILE A 37 -6.25 -8.28 -2.99
N LEU A 38 -5.23 -7.57 -3.50
CA LEU A 38 -5.00 -6.16 -3.20
C LEU A 38 -6.14 -5.25 -3.67
N TYR A 39 -6.51 -5.40 -4.93
CA TYR A 39 -7.48 -4.48 -5.54
C TYR A 39 -8.93 -4.83 -5.23
N LYS A 40 -9.24 -6.06 -4.81
CA LYS A 40 -10.62 -6.50 -4.54
C LYS A 40 -11.33 -5.63 -3.52
N GLN A 41 -10.72 -5.40 -2.36
CA GLN A 41 -11.33 -4.58 -1.30
C GLN A 41 -11.49 -3.12 -1.75
N LEU A 42 -10.44 -2.56 -2.36
CA LEU A 42 -10.45 -1.20 -2.88
C LEU A 42 -11.54 -1.02 -3.95
N SER A 43 -11.57 -1.90 -4.94
CA SER A 43 -12.51 -1.84 -6.06
C SER A 43 -13.96 -1.97 -5.60
N LEU A 44 -14.26 -2.92 -4.71
CA LEU A 44 -15.60 -3.08 -4.16
C LEU A 44 -16.04 -1.87 -3.34
N THR A 45 -15.14 -1.33 -2.49
CA THR A 45 -15.42 -0.12 -1.70
C THR A 45 -15.74 1.07 -2.60
N ILE A 46 -14.96 1.28 -3.66
CA ILE A 46 -15.19 2.35 -4.63
C ILE A 46 -16.52 2.13 -5.35
N ALA A 47 -16.82 0.91 -5.82
CA ALA A 47 -18.05 0.61 -6.52
C ALA A 47 -19.30 0.88 -5.65
N PHE A 48 -19.30 0.43 -4.40
CA PHE A 48 -20.36 0.72 -3.44
C PHE A 48 -20.49 2.22 -3.14
N SER A 49 -19.37 2.91 -2.96
CA SER A 49 -19.36 4.36 -2.71
C SER A 49 -19.97 5.14 -3.88
N ILE A 50 -19.64 4.77 -5.13
CA ILE A 50 -20.20 5.38 -6.33
C ILE A 50 -21.70 5.10 -6.42
N ALA A 51 -22.13 3.87 -6.15
CA ALA A 51 -23.56 3.50 -6.19
C ALA A 51 -24.37 4.29 -5.16
N ILE A 52 -23.90 4.37 -3.91
CA ILE A 52 -24.55 5.16 -2.86
C ILE A 52 -24.53 6.65 -3.18
N SER A 53 -23.42 7.17 -3.71
CA SER A 53 -23.30 8.57 -4.12
C SER A 53 -24.29 8.92 -5.23
N ALA A 54 -24.40 8.07 -6.25
CA ALA A 54 -25.36 8.24 -7.34
C ALA A 54 -26.80 8.20 -6.82
N PHE A 55 -27.11 7.25 -5.93
CA PHE A 55 -28.44 7.17 -5.29
C PHE A 55 -28.77 8.45 -4.51
N ASN A 56 -27.83 8.95 -3.69
CA ASN A 56 -28.02 10.21 -2.95
C ASN A 56 -28.17 11.42 -3.88
N ALA A 57 -27.38 11.49 -4.93
CA ALA A 57 -27.46 12.58 -5.90
C ALA A 57 -28.81 12.62 -6.63
N LEU A 58 -29.40 11.45 -6.90
CA LEU A 58 -30.66 11.35 -7.62
C LEU A 58 -31.89 11.43 -6.71
N THR A 59 -31.76 11.17 -5.41
CA THR A 59 -32.90 11.13 -4.47
C THR A 59 -32.83 12.24 -3.42
N LEU A 60 -31.84 12.20 -2.56
CA LEU A 60 -31.75 13.09 -1.40
C LEU A 60 -31.51 14.55 -1.79
N SER A 61 -30.55 14.80 -2.69
CA SER A 61 -30.22 16.17 -3.10
C SER A 61 -31.38 16.91 -3.76
N PRO A 62 -32.12 16.31 -4.72
CA PRO A 62 -33.29 16.94 -5.29
C PRO A 62 -34.44 17.11 -4.29
N ALA A 63 -34.66 16.13 -3.40
CA ALA A 63 -35.71 16.23 -2.37
C ALA A 63 -35.42 17.39 -1.40
N LEU A 64 -34.20 17.49 -0.91
CA LEU A 64 -33.78 18.62 -0.07
C LEU A 64 -33.84 19.93 -0.79
N ALA A 65 -33.40 19.99 -2.06
CA ALA A 65 -33.52 21.20 -2.87
C ALA A 65 -34.98 21.65 -3.06
N ALA A 66 -35.90 20.70 -3.28
CA ALA A 66 -37.32 20.99 -3.42
C ALA A 66 -37.97 21.54 -2.14
N ILE A 67 -37.49 21.11 -0.97
CA ILE A 67 -38.03 21.48 0.36
C ILE A 67 -37.37 22.79 0.85
N LEU A 68 -36.04 22.91 0.72
CA LEU A 68 -35.26 23.98 1.34
C LEU A 68 -35.14 25.21 0.44
N LEU A 69 -35.08 25.05 -0.89
CA LEU A 69 -34.96 26.17 -1.81
C LEU A 69 -36.34 26.81 -2.04
N ARG A 70 -36.50 28.00 -1.51
CA ARG A 70 -37.63 28.87 -1.80
C ARG A 70 -37.29 29.78 -2.98
N ALA A 71 -38.30 30.21 -3.75
CA ALA A 71 -38.13 31.22 -4.80
C ALA A 71 -37.46 32.48 -4.22
N GLU A 72 -36.61 33.11 -5.01
CA GLU A 72 -35.85 34.30 -4.62
C GLU A 72 -36.74 35.35 -3.96
N THR A 73 -36.65 35.42 -2.64
CA THR A 73 -37.09 36.63 -1.91
C THR A 73 -35.83 37.41 -1.62
N LYS A 74 -35.81 38.69 -2.00
CA LYS A 74 -34.71 39.60 -1.60
C LYS A 74 -34.52 39.46 -0.10
N HIS A 75 -33.38 38.93 0.28
CA HIS A 75 -33.06 38.75 1.69
C HIS A 75 -32.97 40.13 2.34
N THR A 76 -33.82 40.40 3.33
CA THR A 76 -33.82 41.62 4.13
C THR A 76 -33.42 41.30 5.57
N GLY A 77 -32.79 42.24 6.26
CA GLY A 77 -32.39 42.05 7.64
C GLY A 77 -31.10 41.26 7.84
N ILE A 78 -30.98 40.55 8.96
CA ILE A 78 -29.79 39.82 9.40
C ILE A 78 -29.35 38.74 8.39
N MET A 79 -30.32 38.09 7.73
CA MET A 79 -30.04 37.08 6.71
C MET A 79 -29.31 37.65 5.48
N ALA A 80 -29.65 38.87 5.08
CA ALA A 80 -28.93 39.58 4.01
C ALA A 80 -27.48 39.88 4.40
N LEU A 81 -27.25 40.21 5.66
CA LEU A 81 -25.89 40.49 6.16
C LEU A 81 -24.97 39.26 6.06
N LEU A 82 -25.52 38.06 6.29
CA LEU A 82 -24.77 36.80 6.23
C LEU A 82 -24.64 36.23 4.80
N LEU A 83 -25.69 36.37 3.98
CA LEU A 83 -25.72 35.76 2.64
C LEU A 83 -25.10 36.64 1.54
N ASN A 84 -25.24 37.98 1.63
CA ASN A 84 -24.68 38.88 0.63
C ASN A 84 -23.17 38.77 0.45
N PRO A 85 -22.33 38.60 1.50
CA PRO A 85 -20.89 38.42 1.28
C PRO A 85 -20.60 37.09 0.60
N VAL A 86 -21.35 36.01 0.88
CA VAL A 86 -21.20 34.73 0.21
C VAL A 86 -21.58 34.84 -1.27
N GLU A 87 -22.70 35.50 -1.59
CA GLU A 87 -23.11 35.73 -2.97
C GLU A 87 -22.11 36.60 -3.73
N ARG A 88 -21.59 37.67 -3.12
CA ARG A 88 -20.52 38.51 -3.69
C ARG A 88 -19.25 37.70 -3.94
N PHE A 89 -18.87 36.82 -3.03
CA PHE A 89 -17.72 35.93 -3.20
C PHE A 89 -17.91 34.99 -4.37
N ILE A 90 -19.08 34.35 -4.48
CA ILE A 90 -19.42 33.46 -5.61
C ILE A 90 -19.39 34.24 -6.94
N GLN A 91 -19.98 35.40 -6.99
CA GLN A 91 -19.99 36.26 -8.18
C GLN A 91 -18.58 36.75 -8.54
N TRP A 92 -17.76 37.03 -7.55
CA TRP A 92 -16.35 37.39 -7.78
C TRP A 92 -15.60 36.19 -8.34
N MET A 93 -15.79 34.97 -7.80
CA MET A 93 -15.17 33.74 -8.27
C MET A 93 -15.56 33.43 -9.71
N ILE A 94 -16.84 33.53 -10.05
CA ILE A 94 -17.33 33.33 -11.43
C ILE A 94 -16.67 34.31 -12.39
N ARG A 95 -16.60 35.61 -12.03
CA ARG A 95 -15.94 36.64 -12.86
C ARG A 95 -14.41 36.43 -12.96
N ALA A 96 -13.77 35.98 -11.89
CA ALA A 96 -12.35 35.67 -11.88
C ALA A 96 -12.06 34.47 -12.82
N TYR A 97 -12.87 33.41 -12.71
CA TYR A 97 -12.79 32.23 -13.57
C TYR A 97 -13.01 32.59 -15.05
N ALA A 98 -14.05 33.32 -15.37
CA ALA A 98 -14.34 33.77 -16.74
C ALA A 98 -13.17 34.56 -17.35
N ARG A 99 -12.57 35.47 -16.55
CA ARG A 99 -11.37 36.24 -16.98
C ARG A 99 -10.15 35.33 -17.18
N ALA A 100 -9.91 34.39 -16.27
CA ALA A 100 -8.82 33.45 -16.34
C ALA A 100 -8.95 32.56 -17.62
N VAL A 101 -10.14 32.02 -17.87
CA VAL A 101 -10.40 31.22 -19.09
C VAL A 101 -10.16 32.04 -20.34
N THR A 102 -10.71 33.26 -20.41
CA THR A 102 -10.51 34.16 -21.56
C THR A 102 -9.03 34.47 -21.78
N PHE A 103 -8.27 34.69 -20.72
CA PHE A 103 -6.83 34.92 -20.78
C PHE A 103 -6.07 33.68 -21.32
N VAL A 104 -6.34 32.49 -20.74
CA VAL A 104 -5.74 31.23 -21.14
C VAL A 104 -6.03 30.90 -22.62
N VAL A 105 -7.27 31.10 -23.06
CA VAL A 105 -7.65 30.92 -24.47
C VAL A 105 -6.90 31.90 -25.38
N ARG A 106 -6.69 33.14 -24.94
CA ARG A 106 -5.92 34.13 -25.71
C ARG A 106 -4.48 33.73 -25.90
N ILE A 107 -3.85 33.14 -24.86
CA ILE A 107 -2.45 32.70 -24.88
C ILE A 107 -2.33 31.19 -25.16
N ARG A 108 -3.31 30.59 -25.81
CA ARG A 108 -3.43 29.13 -26.02
C ARG A 108 -2.14 28.44 -26.49
N TYR A 109 -1.36 29.07 -27.34
CA TYR A 109 -0.11 28.48 -27.86
C TYR A 109 0.98 28.40 -26.77
N VAL A 110 1.04 29.40 -25.88
CA VAL A 110 1.97 29.38 -24.74
C VAL A 110 1.54 28.29 -23.75
N VAL A 111 0.25 28.15 -23.52
CA VAL A 111 -0.29 27.08 -22.64
C VAL A 111 -0.02 25.71 -23.24
N LEU A 112 -0.17 25.53 -24.55
CA LEU A 112 0.17 24.28 -25.22
C LEU A 112 1.67 23.98 -25.13
N LEU A 113 2.53 24.98 -25.34
CA LEU A 113 3.98 24.83 -25.18
C LEU A 113 4.34 24.37 -23.74
N PHE A 114 3.73 25.03 -22.74
CA PHE A 114 3.94 24.65 -21.34
C PHE A 114 3.42 23.24 -21.05
N PHE A 115 2.26 22.87 -21.60
CA PHE A 115 1.68 21.54 -21.45
C PHE A 115 2.58 20.44 -22.03
N PHE A 116 3.06 20.62 -23.25
CA PHE A 116 3.99 19.66 -23.88
C PHE A 116 5.36 19.65 -23.20
N GLY A 117 5.81 20.80 -22.70
CA GLY A 117 7.01 20.88 -21.86
C GLY A 117 6.86 20.11 -20.55
N ALA A 118 5.73 20.24 -19.88
CA ALA A 118 5.41 19.48 -18.68
C ALA A 118 5.31 17.97 -18.95
N LEU A 119 4.69 17.57 -20.07
CA LEU A 119 4.64 16.16 -20.49
C LEU A 119 6.05 15.60 -20.75
N GLY A 120 6.90 16.37 -21.46
CA GLY A 120 8.29 15.99 -21.70
C GLY A 120 9.09 15.87 -20.41
N ALA A 121 8.93 16.81 -19.47
CA ALA A 121 9.56 16.76 -18.15
C ALA A 121 9.08 15.53 -17.34
N THR A 122 7.78 15.23 -17.39
CA THR A 122 7.21 14.04 -16.74
C THR A 122 7.80 12.75 -17.33
N ALA A 123 7.85 12.64 -18.65
CA ALA A 123 8.44 11.50 -19.31
C ALA A 123 9.93 11.33 -18.96
N PHE A 124 10.67 12.44 -18.92
CA PHE A 124 12.09 12.43 -18.52
C PHE A 124 12.27 12.00 -17.07
N MET A 125 11.44 12.51 -16.14
CA MET A 125 11.50 12.14 -14.73
C MET A 125 11.06 10.70 -14.47
N TYR A 126 10.23 10.13 -15.35
CA TYR A 126 9.76 8.75 -15.20
C TYR A 126 10.87 7.73 -15.51
N THR A 127 11.83 8.05 -16.37
CA THR A 127 12.88 7.12 -16.79
C THR A 127 13.84 6.68 -15.68
N PRO A 128 14.29 7.54 -14.73
CA PRO A 128 15.17 7.14 -13.63
C PRO A 128 14.43 6.53 -12.42
N VAL A 129 13.10 6.55 -12.40
CA VAL A 129 12.34 6.00 -11.27
C VAL A 129 12.37 4.48 -11.32
N PRO A 130 12.92 3.81 -10.30
CA PRO A 130 12.92 2.35 -10.25
C PRO A 130 11.47 1.84 -10.18
N THR A 131 11.12 0.95 -11.09
CA THR A 131 9.80 0.31 -11.10
C THR A 131 9.79 -0.83 -10.10
N ALA A 132 8.99 -0.70 -9.04
CA ALA A 132 8.69 -1.78 -8.12
C ALA A 132 7.17 -1.92 -8.02
N PHE A 133 6.69 -3.16 -7.93
CA PHE A 133 5.25 -3.41 -7.77
C PHE A 133 4.72 -2.86 -6.44
N ILE A 134 5.51 -3.02 -5.39
CA ILE A 134 5.26 -2.45 -4.06
C ILE A 134 6.61 -2.05 -3.50
N PRO A 135 6.82 -0.76 -3.16
CA PRO A 135 8.04 -0.36 -2.49
C PRO A 135 8.11 -1.01 -1.10
N GLN A 136 9.30 -1.46 -0.72
CA GLN A 136 9.52 -1.94 0.64
C GLN A 136 9.53 -0.75 1.60
N GLU A 137 8.67 -0.81 2.60
CA GLU A 137 8.56 0.21 3.64
C GLU A 137 9.22 -0.29 4.93
N ASP A 138 9.89 0.60 5.63
CA ASP A 138 10.43 0.31 6.95
C ASP A 138 9.30 0.21 7.98
N GLN A 139 8.88 -1.01 8.26
CA GLN A 139 7.78 -1.28 9.21
C GLN A 139 8.24 -1.25 10.69
N SER A 140 9.50 -0.86 10.95
CA SER A 140 10.11 -0.79 12.28
C SER A 140 10.16 -2.13 13.03
N TYR A 141 10.19 -3.23 12.31
CA TYR A 141 10.53 -4.55 12.82
C TYR A 141 11.01 -5.47 11.70
N PHE A 142 11.70 -6.53 12.06
CA PHE A 142 12.02 -7.63 11.15
C PHE A 142 11.82 -8.98 11.85
N LEU A 143 11.83 -10.03 11.06
CA LEU A 143 11.58 -11.39 11.49
C LEU A 143 12.86 -12.20 11.36
N ILE A 144 13.09 -13.14 12.30
CA ILE A 144 14.16 -14.11 12.18
C ILE A 144 13.51 -15.49 12.24
N LEU A 145 13.67 -16.25 11.17
CA LEU A 145 13.28 -17.63 11.11
C LEU A 145 14.38 -18.48 11.75
N VAL A 146 13.97 -19.33 12.65
CA VAL A 146 14.86 -20.23 13.37
C VAL A 146 14.51 -21.67 12.98
N GLN A 147 15.53 -22.42 12.55
CA GLN A 147 15.41 -23.84 12.23
C GLN A 147 16.58 -24.60 12.84
N THR A 148 16.29 -25.54 13.73
CA THR A 148 17.24 -26.46 14.30
C THR A 148 17.19 -27.83 13.60
N PRO A 149 18.14 -28.72 13.79
CA PRO A 149 18.14 -30.01 13.13
C PRO A 149 16.86 -30.82 13.36
N PRO A 150 16.45 -31.68 12.40
CA PRO A 150 15.31 -32.56 12.57
C PRO A 150 15.48 -33.44 13.84
N GLY A 151 14.41 -33.54 14.65
CA GLY A 151 14.43 -34.26 15.92
C GLY A 151 14.91 -33.44 17.14
N ALA A 152 15.30 -32.20 16.96
CA ALA A 152 15.59 -31.31 18.08
C ALA A 152 14.36 -31.05 18.94
N SER A 153 14.56 -31.01 20.26
CA SER A 153 13.50 -30.71 21.21
C SER A 153 13.17 -29.21 21.20
N LEU A 154 12.00 -28.86 21.67
CA LEU A 154 11.59 -27.47 21.83
C LEU A 154 12.55 -26.68 22.75
N SER A 155 13.07 -27.32 23.81
CA SER A 155 14.05 -26.72 24.70
C SER A 155 15.36 -26.38 23.98
N TYR A 156 15.87 -27.30 23.15
CA TYR A 156 17.05 -27.04 22.35
C TYR A 156 16.86 -25.89 21.36
N THR A 157 15.68 -25.85 20.72
CA THR A 157 15.32 -24.77 19.79
C THR A 157 15.21 -23.44 20.50
N SER A 158 14.66 -23.41 21.73
CA SER A 158 14.59 -22.22 22.56
C SER A 158 15.98 -21.69 22.94
N GLU A 159 16.87 -22.57 23.39
CA GLU A 159 18.26 -22.17 23.71
C GLU A 159 19.03 -21.64 22.50
N PHE A 160 18.80 -22.23 21.32
CA PHE A 160 19.36 -21.71 20.07
C PHE A 160 18.78 -20.32 19.73
N ALA A 161 17.47 -20.15 19.88
CA ALA A 161 16.81 -18.88 19.64
C ALA A 161 17.30 -17.79 20.59
N ASP A 162 17.58 -18.11 21.85
CA ASP A 162 18.15 -17.15 22.81
C ASP A 162 19.54 -16.68 22.39
N ARG A 163 20.41 -17.60 21.90
CA ARG A 163 21.72 -17.23 21.35
C ARG A 163 21.59 -16.32 20.12
N VAL A 164 20.64 -16.61 19.25
CA VAL A 164 20.32 -15.78 18.08
C VAL A 164 19.83 -14.39 18.53
N ALA A 165 18.92 -14.34 19.49
CA ALA A 165 18.37 -13.12 20.04
C ALA A 165 19.47 -12.23 20.67
N ASP A 166 20.46 -12.84 21.35
CA ASP A 166 21.58 -12.11 21.94
C ASP A 166 22.48 -11.46 20.87
N VAL A 167 22.66 -12.11 19.72
CA VAL A 167 23.38 -11.48 18.58
C VAL A 167 22.60 -10.30 18.03
N VAL A 168 21.27 -10.43 17.90
CA VAL A 168 20.38 -9.38 17.38
C VAL A 168 20.34 -8.16 18.30
N ARG A 169 20.23 -8.37 19.60
CA ARG A 169 20.18 -7.30 20.62
C ARG A 169 21.46 -6.45 20.70
N LYS A 170 22.58 -6.92 20.16
CA LYS A 170 23.82 -6.15 20.08
C LYS A 170 23.75 -5.00 19.07
N ASN A 171 22.75 -4.99 18.18
CA ASN A 171 22.57 -3.88 17.25
C ASN A 171 21.76 -2.77 17.94
N ASP A 172 22.33 -1.57 18.01
CA ASP A 172 21.73 -0.42 18.71
C ASP A 172 20.39 0.05 18.13
N GLY A 173 20.07 -0.32 16.90
CA GLY A 173 18.77 -0.04 16.26
C GLY A 173 17.64 -0.94 16.71
N VAL A 174 17.95 -2.07 17.37
CA VAL A 174 16.97 -3.03 17.86
C VAL A 174 16.44 -2.57 19.22
N PHE A 175 15.13 -2.57 19.39
CA PHE A 175 14.47 -2.26 20.66
C PHE A 175 14.44 -3.48 21.59
N GLY A 176 14.22 -4.67 21.03
CA GLY A 176 14.13 -5.90 21.77
C GLY A 176 13.87 -7.10 20.84
N THR A 177 13.62 -8.25 21.45
CA THR A 177 13.28 -9.48 20.72
C THR A 177 12.16 -10.22 21.42
N PHE A 178 11.24 -10.80 20.64
CA PHE A 178 10.17 -11.66 21.12
C PHE A 178 10.19 -12.97 20.32
N SER A 179 10.33 -14.10 21.01
CA SER A 179 10.53 -15.41 20.38
C SER A 179 9.28 -16.29 20.52
N VAL A 180 8.83 -16.88 19.44
CA VAL A 180 7.74 -17.85 19.37
C VAL A 180 8.31 -19.18 18.84
N MET A 181 8.44 -20.17 19.70
CA MET A 181 8.98 -21.48 19.34
C MET A 181 7.86 -22.49 19.08
N GLY A 182 8.17 -23.53 18.31
CA GLY A 182 7.20 -24.56 17.95
C GLY A 182 6.32 -24.21 16.75
N PHE A 183 6.62 -23.12 16.06
CA PHE A 183 5.88 -22.65 14.90
C PHE A 183 6.75 -22.68 13.64
N SER A 184 6.28 -23.35 12.58
CA SER A 184 6.95 -23.39 11.28
C SER A 184 6.24 -22.45 10.29
N LEU A 185 7.02 -21.68 9.54
CA LEU A 185 6.52 -20.79 8.49
C LEU A 185 5.89 -21.55 7.31
N SER A 186 6.31 -22.80 7.09
CA SER A 186 5.73 -23.69 6.07
C SER A 186 4.36 -24.26 6.44
N GLY A 187 3.83 -23.90 7.61
CA GLY A 187 2.56 -24.36 8.15
C GLY A 187 2.72 -25.51 9.13
N GLY A 188 2.00 -25.43 10.24
CA GLY A 188 2.00 -26.45 11.28
C GLY A 188 2.89 -26.15 12.48
N SER A 189 2.79 -27.02 13.49
CA SER A 189 3.63 -26.98 14.70
C SER A 189 4.82 -27.92 14.52
N SER A 190 6.02 -27.41 14.80
CA SER A 190 7.26 -28.19 14.73
C SER A 190 8.22 -27.77 15.85
N PRO A 191 8.63 -28.70 16.73
CA PRO A 191 9.48 -28.36 17.88
C PRO A 191 10.87 -27.82 17.49
N ASN A 192 11.32 -28.12 16.27
CA ASN A 192 12.62 -27.70 15.74
C ASN A 192 12.56 -26.41 14.89
N ALA A 193 11.45 -25.67 14.95
CA ALA A 193 11.27 -24.42 14.24
C ALA A 193 10.73 -23.31 15.16
N GLY A 194 11.03 -22.06 14.82
CA GLY A 194 10.54 -20.91 15.54
C GLY A 194 10.70 -19.62 14.78
N LEU A 195 10.11 -18.58 15.32
CA LEU A 195 10.11 -17.25 14.79
C LEU A 195 10.49 -16.26 15.88
N ILE A 196 11.43 -15.37 15.61
CA ILE A 196 11.79 -14.26 16.49
C ILE A 196 11.33 -12.96 15.84
N PHE A 197 10.53 -12.18 16.53
CA PHE A 197 10.19 -10.82 16.16
C PHE A 197 11.24 -9.88 16.78
N ALA A 198 11.81 -9.03 15.96
CA ALA A 198 12.79 -8.03 16.39
C ALA A 198 12.25 -6.62 16.11
N PRO A 199 11.46 -6.04 17.01
CA PRO A 199 11.06 -4.65 16.90
C PRO A 199 12.28 -3.73 16.97
N LEU A 200 12.26 -2.72 16.11
CA LEU A 200 13.28 -1.69 16.02
C LEU A 200 12.88 -0.46 16.84
N LYS A 201 13.85 0.35 17.20
CA LYS A 201 13.56 1.67 17.79
C LYS A 201 12.72 2.52 16.83
N PRO A 202 11.95 3.50 17.32
CA PRO A 202 11.14 4.37 16.48
C PRO A 202 11.96 5.00 15.33
N ILE A 203 11.35 5.14 14.15
CA ILE A 203 12.04 5.60 12.94
C ILE A 203 12.65 7.01 13.10
N ASN A 204 12.00 7.88 13.88
CA ASN A 204 12.49 9.22 14.20
C ASN A 204 13.78 9.21 15.07
N GLU A 205 14.01 8.18 15.86
CA GLU A 205 15.25 7.98 16.61
C GLU A 205 16.33 7.39 15.71
N ARG A 206 16.01 6.34 14.98
CA ARG A 206 16.95 5.66 14.07
C ARG A 206 17.46 6.57 12.95
N THR A 207 16.62 7.46 12.43
CA THR A 207 17.02 8.45 11.41
C THR A 207 18.10 9.40 11.92
N LYS A 208 18.10 9.73 13.22
CA LYS A 208 19.15 10.54 13.86
C LYS A 208 20.46 9.77 14.07
N MET A 209 20.39 8.45 14.18
CA MET A 209 21.56 7.58 14.34
C MET A 209 22.29 7.34 13.02
N GLY A 210 21.62 7.54 11.87
CA GLY A 210 22.22 7.44 10.55
C GLY A 210 21.55 6.40 9.63
N PRO A 211 21.90 6.40 8.34
CA PRO A 211 21.26 5.55 7.32
C PRO A 211 21.49 4.05 7.53
N GLN A 212 22.54 3.65 8.28
CA GLN A 212 22.82 2.26 8.63
C GLN A 212 21.80 1.66 9.62
N TYR A 213 20.91 2.47 10.18
CA TYR A 213 19.86 2.02 11.10
C TYR A 213 18.47 1.93 10.46
N THR A 214 18.36 1.93 9.13
CA THR A 214 17.13 1.52 8.43
C THR A 214 16.87 0.03 8.65
N ALA A 215 15.63 -0.43 8.59
CA ALA A 215 15.30 -1.86 8.76
C ALA A 215 16.11 -2.72 7.79
N HIS A 216 16.19 -2.32 6.51
CA HIS A 216 16.96 -3.02 5.48
C HIS A 216 18.45 -3.11 5.82
N ALA A 217 19.06 -2.01 6.28
CA ALA A 217 20.48 -1.99 6.65
C ALA A 217 20.77 -2.85 7.88
N ILE A 218 19.87 -2.84 8.88
CA ILE A 218 19.99 -3.68 10.08
C ILE A 218 19.89 -5.17 9.72
N VAL A 219 18.92 -5.55 8.88
CA VAL A 219 18.78 -6.94 8.38
C VAL A 219 20.04 -7.37 7.61
N GLY A 220 20.59 -6.48 6.77
CA GLY A 220 21.84 -6.70 6.05
C GLY A 220 23.07 -6.86 6.96
N ASP A 221 23.14 -6.14 8.08
CA ASP A 221 24.22 -6.25 9.07
C ASP A 221 24.08 -7.50 9.96
N VAL A 222 22.86 -7.77 10.42
CA VAL A 222 22.59 -8.88 11.34
C VAL A 222 22.61 -10.23 10.62
N GLY A 223 22.06 -10.32 9.40
CA GLY A 223 21.92 -11.56 8.65
C GLY A 223 23.18 -12.42 8.58
N PRO A 224 24.34 -11.90 8.11
CA PRO A 224 25.60 -12.64 8.08
C PRO A 224 26.07 -13.13 9.45
N LYS A 225 25.81 -12.38 10.52
CA LYS A 225 26.22 -12.73 11.89
C LYS A 225 25.41 -13.92 12.42
N LEU A 226 24.17 -14.10 11.97
CA LEU A 226 23.32 -15.22 12.38
C LEU A 226 23.81 -16.56 11.85
N PHE A 227 24.45 -16.62 10.68
CA PHE A 227 25.03 -17.84 10.14
C PHE A 227 26.20 -18.38 11.00
N GLY A 228 26.82 -17.53 11.81
CA GLY A 228 27.87 -17.92 12.72
C GLY A 228 27.39 -18.51 14.05
N VAL A 229 26.10 -18.53 14.32
CA VAL A 229 25.54 -19.08 15.59
C VAL A 229 25.43 -20.61 15.50
N PRO A 230 26.16 -21.35 16.33
CA PRO A 230 26.15 -22.82 16.25
C PRO A 230 24.83 -23.41 16.79
N GLY A 231 24.37 -24.53 16.20
CA GLY A 231 23.23 -25.29 16.69
C GLY A 231 21.98 -25.27 15.82
N GLY A 232 21.98 -24.50 14.74
CA GLY A 232 20.85 -24.41 13.82
C GLY A 232 21.11 -23.40 12.71
N ILE A 233 20.07 -23.07 11.99
CA ILE A 233 20.06 -22.01 10.96
C ILE A 233 19.12 -20.92 11.43
N ALA A 234 19.57 -19.66 11.37
CA ALA A 234 18.74 -18.50 11.60
C ALA A 234 18.84 -17.57 10.38
N PHE A 235 17.71 -17.10 9.91
CA PHE A 235 17.60 -16.23 8.73
C PHE A 235 16.79 -15.00 9.05
N ALA A 236 17.39 -13.82 8.92
CA ALA A 236 16.71 -12.55 9.10
C ALA A 236 16.01 -12.13 7.79
N ALA A 237 14.75 -11.71 7.89
CA ALA A 237 13.95 -11.25 6.77
C ALA A 237 13.05 -10.08 7.18
N GLU A 238 12.83 -9.15 6.26
CA GLU A 238 11.86 -8.11 6.45
C GLU A 238 10.42 -8.67 6.32
N PRO A 239 9.44 -8.10 7.01
CA PRO A 239 8.05 -8.48 6.80
C PRO A 239 7.59 -8.10 5.38
N PRO A 240 6.54 -8.75 4.85
CA PRO A 240 5.98 -8.35 3.57
C PRO A 240 5.42 -6.94 3.65
N ALA A 241 5.58 -6.15 2.59
CA ALA A 241 5.10 -4.78 2.53
C ALA A 241 3.57 -4.66 2.72
N ILE A 242 2.84 -5.72 2.43
CA ILE A 242 1.39 -5.81 2.65
C ILE A 242 1.07 -7.08 3.42
N SER A 243 0.41 -6.90 4.55
CA SER A 243 -0.07 -8.01 5.38
C SER A 243 -1.06 -8.90 4.60
N GLY A 244 -0.86 -10.22 4.67
CA GLY A 244 -1.72 -11.21 4.02
C GLY A 244 -1.30 -11.64 2.61
N ILE A 245 -0.23 -11.09 2.03
CA ILE A 245 0.30 -11.51 0.72
C ILE A 245 1.39 -12.57 0.87
N GLY A 246 2.05 -12.60 2.01
CA GLY A 246 3.11 -13.56 2.34
C GLY A 246 3.44 -13.49 3.82
N THR A 247 4.39 -14.30 4.24
CA THR A 247 4.86 -14.36 5.62
C THR A 247 6.18 -13.60 5.82
N VAL A 248 6.96 -13.45 4.76
CA VAL A 248 8.23 -12.69 4.73
C VAL A 248 8.29 -11.88 3.43
N GLY A 249 9.05 -10.80 3.43
CA GLY A 249 9.33 -10.02 2.23
C GLY A 249 10.20 -10.81 1.24
N GLY A 250 10.08 -10.50 -0.05
CA GLY A 250 10.77 -11.20 -1.13
C GLY A 250 9.89 -12.25 -1.82
N PHE A 251 10.52 -13.26 -2.41
CA PHE A 251 9.82 -14.38 -3.04
C PHE A 251 10.29 -15.72 -2.44
N GLN A 252 9.37 -16.65 -2.32
CA GLN A 252 9.66 -18.01 -1.86
C GLN A 252 9.68 -18.95 -3.06
N PHE A 253 10.80 -19.64 -3.25
CA PHE A 253 10.94 -20.65 -4.27
C PHE A 253 10.93 -22.05 -3.63
N MET A 254 10.03 -22.93 -4.08
CA MET A 254 9.95 -24.29 -3.61
C MET A 254 10.41 -25.24 -4.73
N LEU A 255 11.52 -25.95 -4.48
CA LEU A 255 11.98 -27.00 -5.37
C LEU A 255 11.32 -28.32 -4.96
N LEU A 256 10.42 -28.83 -5.82
CA LEU A 256 9.71 -30.09 -5.60
C LEU A 256 10.29 -31.16 -6.50
N ASP A 257 10.62 -32.32 -5.93
CA ASP A 257 10.94 -33.50 -6.72
C ASP A 257 9.67 -34.24 -7.14
N ALA A 258 9.34 -34.14 -8.42
CA ALA A 258 8.22 -34.87 -9.03
C ALA A 258 8.67 -36.22 -9.62
N GLY A 259 9.96 -36.54 -9.55
CA GLY A 259 10.58 -37.78 -10.09
C GLY A 259 11.10 -38.71 -9.01
N ARG A 260 11.96 -39.60 -9.41
CA ARG A 260 12.71 -40.49 -8.51
C ARG A 260 14.18 -40.09 -8.48
N ASN A 261 14.45 -38.81 -8.24
CA ASN A 261 15.81 -38.30 -8.18
C ASN A 261 16.44 -38.62 -6.82
N THR A 262 17.76 -38.66 -6.75
CA THR A 262 18.47 -38.79 -5.49
C THR A 262 18.55 -37.42 -4.79
N PHE A 263 18.74 -37.42 -3.47
CA PHE A 263 18.96 -36.15 -2.72
C PHE A 263 20.15 -35.36 -3.27
N GLY A 264 21.20 -36.02 -3.79
CA GLY A 264 22.34 -35.36 -4.41
C GLY A 264 22.01 -34.65 -5.72
N ASP A 265 21.02 -35.14 -6.47
CA ASP A 265 20.56 -34.46 -7.69
C ASP A 265 19.76 -33.21 -7.36
N ILE A 266 18.88 -33.27 -6.35
CA ILE A 266 18.10 -32.16 -5.87
C ILE A 266 19.02 -31.06 -5.32
N ASP A 267 20.01 -31.44 -4.52
CA ASP A 267 21.01 -30.52 -3.95
C ASP A 267 21.81 -29.80 -5.05
N ARG A 268 22.26 -30.52 -6.08
CA ARG A 268 22.96 -29.94 -7.23
C ARG A 268 22.10 -28.91 -7.99
N VAL A 269 20.83 -29.24 -8.19
CA VAL A 269 19.87 -28.33 -8.84
C VAL A 269 19.62 -27.10 -7.97
N ALA A 270 19.45 -27.27 -6.65
CA ALA A 270 19.27 -26.19 -5.70
C ALA A 270 20.47 -25.22 -5.72
N HIS A 271 21.69 -25.74 -5.64
CA HIS A 271 22.91 -24.93 -5.74
C HIS A 271 23.04 -24.21 -7.07
N THR A 272 22.67 -24.84 -8.18
CA THR A 272 22.68 -24.21 -9.51
C THR A 272 21.68 -23.07 -9.62
N LEU A 273 20.49 -23.24 -9.04
CA LEU A 273 19.47 -22.18 -8.99
C LEU A 273 19.95 -20.99 -8.15
N VAL A 274 20.47 -21.23 -6.95
CA VAL A 274 21.02 -20.16 -6.08
C VAL A 274 22.16 -19.42 -6.78
N ALA A 275 23.04 -20.11 -7.49
CA ALA A 275 24.13 -19.49 -8.22
C ALA A 275 23.66 -18.60 -9.40
N LYS A 276 22.56 -18.98 -10.06
CA LYS A 276 21.99 -18.21 -11.18
C LYS A 276 21.03 -17.09 -10.76
N SER A 277 20.57 -17.10 -9.51
CA SER A 277 19.66 -16.06 -8.96
C SER A 277 20.38 -14.87 -8.33
N ARG A 278 21.70 -14.91 -8.26
CA ARG A 278 22.59 -13.80 -7.86
C ARG A 278 23.01 -13.00 -9.10
#